data_b963aadd79f43c7d4843435c238ebc9d
#
_entry.id   b963aadd79f43c7d4843435c238ebc9d
#
_cell.length_a   1.000
_cell.length_b   1.000
_cell.length_c   1.000
_cell.angle_alpha   90.00
_cell.angle_beta   90.00
_cell.angle_gamma   90.00
#
_symmetry.space_group_name_H-M   'P 1'
#
loop_
_entity.id
_entity.type
_entity.pdbx_description
1 polymer ?
#
loop_
_entity_poly.entity_id
_entity_poly.type
_entity_poly.pdbx_seq_one_letter_code
_entity_poly.pdbx_strand_id
1 'polypeptide(L)'
;MRQIAHDEVYRLEECLKALAEHHNEVSVNFRGSFPKKPFSETLAAFEKALADSSSKIAVIEDNGRIAGFCKTDLVGTQGSIDYLIVLKEYRGSGYGGQLMDWAVDTLRTGGAAGIEIKVVDGNDAKAFYEKYGFRTVSQILRADI
;
A
#
# COMPACT_ATOMS: atom_id res chain seq x y z
N MET A 1 9.12 1.19 -13.67
CA MET A 1 7.93 1.53 -12.86
C MET A 1 6.93 2.27 -13.75
N ARG A 2 5.68 1.93 -13.65
CA ARG A 2 4.62 2.59 -14.40
C ARG A 2 3.31 2.62 -13.62
N GLN A 3 2.43 3.56 -13.95
CA GLN A 3 1.06 3.54 -13.43
C GLN A 3 0.23 2.54 -14.23
N ILE A 4 -0.73 1.92 -13.57
CA ILE A 4 -1.67 0.99 -14.22
C ILE A 4 -3.05 1.61 -14.33
N ALA A 5 -3.81 1.14 -15.30
CA ALA A 5 -5.21 1.50 -15.51
C ALA A 5 -6.13 0.56 -14.72
N HIS A 6 -7.41 0.96 -14.61
CA HIS A 6 -8.40 0.20 -13.85
C HIS A 6 -8.60 -1.24 -14.32
N ASP A 7 -8.38 -1.51 -15.60
CA ASP A 7 -8.55 -2.86 -16.18
C ASP A 7 -7.36 -3.79 -15.92
N GLU A 8 -6.30 -3.30 -15.28
CA GLU A 8 -5.12 -4.10 -14.94
C GLU A 8 -5.03 -4.47 -13.46
N VAL A 9 -5.97 -4.04 -12.61
CA VAL A 9 -5.87 -4.26 -11.16
C VAL A 9 -5.85 -5.73 -10.78
N TYR A 10 -6.43 -6.61 -11.60
CA TYR A 10 -6.42 -8.05 -11.35
C TYR A 10 -5.01 -8.63 -11.21
N ARG A 11 -4.01 -7.96 -11.79
CA ARG A 11 -2.61 -8.38 -11.73
C ARG A 11 -1.97 -8.17 -10.36
N LEU A 12 -2.65 -7.48 -9.44
CA LEU A 12 -2.15 -7.19 -8.09
C LEU A 12 -2.45 -8.27 -7.07
N GLU A 13 -3.20 -9.31 -7.43
CA GLU A 13 -3.65 -10.33 -6.49
C GLU A 13 -2.49 -11.02 -5.77
N GLU A 14 -1.42 -11.37 -6.47
CA GLU A 14 -0.24 -11.99 -5.85
C GLU A 14 0.36 -11.10 -4.77
N CYS A 15 0.48 -9.80 -5.04
CA CYS A 15 1.00 -8.84 -4.07
C CYS A 15 0.07 -8.68 -2.87
N LEU A 16 -1.25 -8.69 -3.08
CA LEU A 16 -2.22 -8.63 -1.99
C LEU A 16 -2.15 -9.87 -1.10
N LYS A 17 -1.98 -11.05 -1.68
CA LYS A 17 -1.78 -12.29 -0.92
C LYS A 17 -0.50 -12.21 -0.09
N ALA A 18 0.59 -11.75 -0.69
CA ALA A 18 1.86 -11.59 0.00
C ALA A 18 1.76 -10.59 1.17
N LEU A 19 1.03 -9.50 0.97
CA LEU A 19 0.80 -8.51 2.02
C LEU A 19 0.01 -9.10 3.19
N ALA A 20 -1.06 -9.83 2.91
CA ALA A 20 -1.86 -10.49 3.94
C ALA A 20 -1.04 -11.52 4.72
N GLU A 21 -0.24 -12.32 4.05
CA GLU A 21 0.66 -13.28 4.69
C GLU A 21 1.66 -12.58 5.60
N HIS A 22 2.25 -11.48 5.14
CA HIS A 22 3.18 -10.67 5.94
C HIS A 22 2.49 -10.11 7.19
N HIS A 23 1.28 -9.55 7.06
CA HIS A 23 0.52 -9.05 8.19
C HIS A 23 0.20 -10.14 9.19
N ASN A 24 -0.13 -11.36 8.73
CA ASN A 24 -0.38 -12.50 9.61
C ASN A 24 0.88 -12.94 10.35
N GLU A 25 2.06 -12.77 9.75
CA GLU A 25 3.33 -13.10 10.39
C GLU A 25 3.73 -12.09 11.46
N VAL A 26 3.56 -10.79 11.17
CA VAL A 26 4.09 -9.72 12.02
C VAL A 26 3.10 -9.22 13.07
N SER A 27 1.79 -9.35 12.85
CA SER A 27 0.80 -8.87 13.81
C SER A 27 0.94 -9.60 15.13
N VAL A 28 1.07 -8.83 16.20
CA VAL A 28 1.18 -9.39 17.56
C VAL A 28 -0.18 -9.87 18.07
N ASN A 29 -1.24 -9.10 17.78
CA ASN A 29 -2.55 -9.30 18.39
C ASN A 29 -3.58 -9.97 17.48
N PHE A 30 -3.40 -9.91 16.17
CA PHE A 30 -4.41 -10.33 15.20
C PHE A 30 -3.86 -11.25 14.12
N ARG A 31 -2.93 -12.13 14.46
CA ARG A 31 -2.40 -13.15 13.55
C ARG A 31 -3.52 -14.01 13.00
N GLY A 32 -3.48 -14.27 11.69
CA GLY A 32 -4.47 -15.10 11.01
C GLY A 32 -5.75 -14.37 10.63
N SER A 33 -5.92 -13.08 10.99
CA SER A 33 -7.12 -12.33 10.66
C SER A 33 -7.05 -11.61 9.31
N PHE A 34 -5.94 -11.72 8.60
CA PHE A 34 -5.76 -11.08 7.29
C PHE A 34 -5.88 -12.11 6.16
N PRO A 35 -6.51 -11.76 5.02
CA PRO A 35 -7.15 -10.48 4.74
C PRO A 35 -8.46 -10.34 5.51
N LYS A 36 -8.86 -9.10 5.76
CA LYS A 36 -10.11 -8.80 6.46
C LYS A 36 -11.33 -8.90 5.54
N LYS A 37 -11.10 -8.90 4.23
CA LYS A 37 -12.12 -9.08 3.20
C LYS A 37 -11.52 -9.84 2.02
N PRO A 38 -12.36 -10.49 1.17
CA PRO A 38 -11.88 -11.23 0.01
C PRO A 38 -11.04 -10.35 -0.92
N PHE A 39 -10.02 -10.91 -1.54
CA PHE A 39 -9.18 -10.18 -2.50
C PHE A 39 -9.97 -9.65 -3.69
N SER A 40 -10.97 -10.39 -4.14
CA SER A 40 -11.87 -9.94 -5.23
C SER A 40 -12.59 -8.65 -4.90
N GLU A 41 -13.01 -8.48 -3.66
CA GLU A 41 -13.65 -7.26 -3.19
C GLU A 41 -12.67 -6.08 -3.17
N THR A 42 -11.45 -6.32 -2.69
CA THR A 42 -10.39 -5.31 -2.69
C THR A 42 -10.04 -4.86 -4.11
N LEU A 43 -9.90 -5.82 -5.03
CA LEU A 43 -9.59 -5.52 -6.43
C LEU A 43 -10.72 -4.74 -7.12
N ALA A 44 -11.97 -5.09 -6.83
CA ALA A 44 -13.12 -4.34 -7.34
C ALA A 44 -13.14 -2.89 -6.84
N ALA A 45 -12.78 -2.67 -5.57
CA ALA A 45 -12.67 -1.33 -5.01
C ALA A 45 -11.54 -0.54 -5.67
N PHE A 46 -10.41 -1.17 -5.97
CA PHE A 46 -9.30 -0.53 -6.69
C PHE A 46 -9.72 -0.13 -8.11
N GLU A 47 -10.40 -1.02 -8.81
CA GLU A 47 -10.88 -0.75 -10.16
C GLU A 47 -11.77 0.49 -10.18
N LYS A 48 -12.73 0.56 -9.26
CA LYS A 48 -13.63 1.71 -9.13
C LYS A 48 -12.87 2.99 -8.79
N ALA A 49 -11.96 2.93 -7.83
CA ALA A 49 -11.19 4.10 -7.40
C ALA A 49 -10.31 4.66 -8.53
N LEU A 50 -9.69 3.80 -9.34
CA LEU A 50 -8.92 4.22 -10.50
C LEU A 50 -9.79 4.82 -11.58
N ALA A 51 -10.97 4.27 -11.82
CA ALA A 51 -11.93 4.80 -12.79
C ALA A 51 -12.42 6.19 -12.39
N ASP A 52 -12.63 6.43 -11.09
CA ASP A 52 -13.06 7.72 -10.56
C ASP A 52 -11.93 8.73 -10.43
N SER A 53 -10.70 8.35 -10.76
CA SER A 53 -9.50 9.20 -10.69
C SER A 53 -9.14 9.71 -9.28
N SER A 54 -9.74 9.15 -8.23
CA SER A 54 -9.42 9.48 -6.83
C SER A 54 -8.15 8.79 -6.34
N SER A 55 -7.73 7.75 -7.04
CA SER A 55 -6.60 6.91 -6.68
C SER A 55 -5.63 6.76 -7.86
N LYS A 56 -4.38 6.47 -7.52
CA LYS A 56 -3.36 6.09 -8.50
C LYS A 56 -2.60 4.90 -7.97
N ILE A 57 -2.25 3.99 -8.87
CA ILE A 57 -1.45 2.82 -8.54
C ILE A 57 -0.25 2.76 -9.47
N ALA A 58 0.95 2.64 -8.91
CA ALA A 58 2.16 2.36 -9.67
C ALA A 58 2.66 0.96 -9.34
N VAL A 59 3.20 0.29 -10.34
CA VAL A 59 3.76 -1.05 -10.23
C VAL A 59 5.22 -1.06 -10.69
N ILE A 60 5.98 -2.00 -10.16
CA ILE A 60 7.28 -2.38 -10.69
C ILE A 60 7.14 -3.78 -11.25
N GLU A 61 7.45 -3.94 -12.53
CA GLU A 61 7.36 -5.23 -13.21
C GLU A 61 8.75 -5.81 -13.44
N ASP A 62 8.84 -7.13 -13.36
CA ASP A 62 10.01 -7.89 -13.73
C ASP A 62 9.55 -9.09 -14.58
N ASN A 63 9.88 -9.05 -15.87
CA ASN A 63 9.53 -10.11 -16.83
C ASN A 63 8.03 -10.48 -16.79
N GLY A 64 7.17 -9.47 -16.74
CA GLY A 64 5.72 -9.65 -16.72
C GLY A 64 5.11 -9.95 -15.37
N ARG A 65 5.92 -10.12 -14.32
CA ARG A 65 5.47 -10.32 -12.95
C ARG A 65 5.47 -8.98 -12.21
N ILE A 66 4.44 -8.69 -11.46
CA ILE A 66 4.40 -7.51 -10.60
C ILE A 66 5.26 -7.78 -9.37
N ALA A 67 6.40 -7.13 -9.27
CA ALA A 67 7.32 -7.25 -8.14
C ALA A 67 6.88 -6.46 -6.92
N GLY A 68 6.09 -5.42 -7.13
CA GLY A 68 5.55 -4.58 -6.06
C GLY A 68 4.64 -3.51 -6.59
N PHE A 69 3.85 -2.92 -5.72
CA PHE A 69 2.99 -1.80 -6.09
C PHE A 69 2.77 -0.85 -4.92
N CYS A 70 2.34 0.36 -5.25
CA CYS A 70 1.93 1.37 -4.30
C CYS A 70 0.63 2.01 -4.76
N LYS A 71 -0.30 2.21 -3.83
CA LYS A 71 -1.58 2.89 -4.10
C LYS A 71 -1.65 4.17 -3.29
N THR A 72 -1.97 5.26 -3.97
CA THR A 72 -2.19 6.56 -3.34
C THR A 72 -3.63 7.00 -3.52
N ASP A 73 -4.14 7.70 -2.52
CA ASP A 73 -5.45 8.34 -2.56
C ASP A 73 -5.31 9.79 -2.14
N LEU A 74 -6.10 10.67 -2.75
CA LEU A 74 -6.13 12.08 -2.41
C LEU A 74 -7.59 12.53 -2.28
N VAL A 75 -7.95 13.01 -1.10
CA VAL A 75 -9.27 13.58 -0.81
C VAL A 75 -9.04 14.99 -0.29
N GLY A 76 -9.42 15.98 -1.10
CA GLY A 76 -9.09 17.38 -0.81
C GLY A 76 -7.57 17.56 -0.79
N THR A 77 -7.03 17.95 0.36
CA THR A 77 -5.58 18.11 0.59
C THR A 77 -5.00 16.98 1.45
N GLN A 78 -5.81 15.98 1.79
CA GLN A 78 -5.36 14.84 2.58
C GLN A 78 -4.98 13.69 1.67
N GLY A 79 -3.69 13.39 1.63
CA GLY A 79 -3.16 12.23 0.93
C GLY A 79 -3.07 11.01 1.82
N SER A 80 -3.16 9.84 1.23
CA SER A 80 -2.89 8.59 1.94
C SER A 80 -2.18 7.59 1.03
N ILE A 81 -1.37 6.75 1.66
CA ILE A 81 -0.74 5.61 1.02
C ILE A 81 -1.31 4.37 1.72
N ASP A 82 -2.29 3.73 1.07
CA ASP A 82 -3.00 2.60 1.68
C ASP A 82 -2.28 1.28 1.47
N TYR A 83 -1.52 1.18 0.38
CA TYR A 83 -0.82 -0.05 0.01
C TYR A 83 0.57 0.28 -0.48
N LEU A 84 1.55 -0.40 0.09
CA LEU A 84 2.93 -0.42 -0.35
C LEU A 84 3.47 -1.81 -0.08
N ILE A 85 3.72 -2.57 -1.11
CA ILE A 85 4.21 -3.94 -1.00
C ILE A 85 5.28 -4.22 -2.05
N VAL A 86 6.33 -4.88 -1.63
CA VAL A 86 7.34 -5.47 -2.51
C VAL A 86 7.39 -6.96 -2.16
N LEU A 87 7.28 -7.81 -3.16
CA LEU A 87 7.37 -9.25 -2.96
C LEU A 87 8.71 -9.61 -2.32
N LYS A 88 8.72 -10.62 -1.48
CA LYS A 88 9.87 -11.01 -0.66
C LYS A 88 11.14 -11.20 -1.49
N GLU A 89 11.01 -11.82 -2.66
CA GLU A 89 12.14 -12.12 -3.55
C GLU A 89 12.79 -10.87 -4.14
N TYR A 90 12.08 -9.75 -4.14
CA TYR A 90 12.54 -8.49 -4.70
C TYR A 90 12.95 -7.45 -3.65
N ARG A 91 12.87 -7.81 -2.37
CA ARG A 91 13.27 -6.91 -1.29
C ARG A 91 14.78 -6.73 -1.29
N GLY A 92 15.24 -5.55 -0.84
CA GLY A 92 16.65 -5.20 -0.85
C GLY A 92 17.16 -4.64 -2.16
N SER A 93 16.31 -4.46 -3.16
CA SER A 93 16.67 -3.90 -4.47
C SER A 93 16.32 -2.40 -4.61
N GLY A 94 15.82 -1.78 -3.54
CA GLY A 94 15.43 -0.36 -3.57
C GLY A 94 14.03 -0.10 -4.14
N TYR A 95 13.25 -1.12 -4.43
CA TYR A 95 11.92 -0.96 -5.03
C TYR A 95 10.94 -0.24 -4.09
N GLY A 96 11.01 -0.54 -2.80
CA GLY A 96 10.17 0.14 -1.81
C GLY A 96 10.43 1.65 -1.78
N GLY A 97 11.69 2.05 -1.85
CA GLY A 97 12.10 3.45 -1.93
C GLY A 97 11.60 4.12 -3.21
N GLN A 98 11.72 3.44 -4.36
CA GLN A 98 11.22 3.96 -5.63
C GLN A 98 9.70 4.18 -5.60
N LEU A 99 8.96 3.23 -5.05
CA LEU A 99 7.51 3.34 -4.91
C LEU A 99 7.12 4.47 -3.94
N MET A 100 7.85 4.61 -2.84
CA MET A 100 7.60 5.69 -1.88
C MET A 100 7.89 7.06 -2.49
N ASP A 101 8.99 7.21 -3.20
CA ASP A 101 9.34 8.46 -3.88
C ASP A 101 8.24 8.85 -4.88
N TRP A 102 7.79 7.89 -5.67
CA TRP A 102 6.69 8.10 -6.61
C TRP A 102 5.42 8.56 -5.87
N ALA A 103 5.07 7.88 -4.77
CA ALA A 103 3.85 8.17 -4.02
C ALA A 103 3.87 9.58 -3.43
N VAL A 104 4.99 9.96 -2.80
CA VAL A 104 5.15 11.30 -2.21
C VAL A 104 5.08 12.37 -3.29
N ASP A 105 5.78 12.18 -4.40
CA ASP A 105 5.77 13.13 -5.51
C ASP A 105 4.38 13.25 -6.15
N THR A 106 3.69 12.13 -6.33
CA THR A 106 2.34 12.10 -6.88
C THR A 106 1.36 12.88 -6.01
N LEU A 107 1.40 12.64 -4.71
CA LEU A 107 0.51 13.32 -3.77
C LEU A 107 0.85 14.81 -3.62
N ARG A 108 2.13 15.12 -3.57
CA ARG A 108 2.59 16.52 -3.51
C ARG A 108 2.14 17.32 -4.74
N THR A 109 2.35 16.74 -5.91
CA THR A 109 1.96 17.37 -7.19
C THR A 109 0.43 17.51 -7.28
N GLY A 110 -0.32 16.59 -6.70
CA GLY A 110 -1.78 16.64 -6.65
C GLY A 110 -2.35 17.64 -5.66
N GLY A 111 -1.51 18.24 -4.81
CA GLY A 111 -1.95 19.25 -3.86
C GLY A 111 -2.12 18.75 -2.43
N ALA A 112 -1.59 17.59 -2.08
CA ALA A 112 -1.65 17.11 -0.71
C ALA A 112 -0.88 18.02 0.25
N ALA A 113 -1.51 18.39 1.36
CA ALA A 113 -0.87 19.12 2.45
C ALA A 113 -0.24 18.17 3.47
N GLY A 114 -0.69 16.94 3.52
CA GLY A 114 -0.16 15.90 4.38
C GLY A 114 -0.46 14.52 3.83
N ILE A 115 0.26 13.51 4.31
CA ILE A 115 0.13 12.11 3.89
C ILE A 115 0.02 11.24 5.12
N GLU A 116 -0.97 10.38 5.17
CA GLU A 116 -1.13 9.38 6.22
C GLU A 116 -0.85 7.98 5.69
N ILE A 117 -0.22 7.16 6.54
CA ILE A 117 0.03 5.74 6.31
C ILE A 117 -0.43 4.97 7.53
N LYS A 118 -1.12 3.84 7.31
CA LYS A 118 -1.48 2.91 8.39
C LYS A 118 -0.49 1.75 8.40
N VAL A 119 -0.03 1.40 9.58
CA VAL A 119 0.92 0.30 9.80
C VAL A 119 0.29 -0.72 10.73
N VAL A 120 0.30 -1.99 10.32
CA VAL A 120 -0.21 -3.09 11.15
C VAL A 120 0.69 -3.26 12.39
N ASP A 121 0.08 -3.57 13.53
CA ASP A 121 0.80 -3.83 14.77
C ASP A 121 1.91 -4.90 14.56
N GLY A 122 3.08 -4.66 15.15
CA GLY A 122 4.23 -5.56 14.99
C GLY A 122 4.96 -5.47 13.66
N ASN A 123 4.46 -4.69 12.71
CA ASN A 123 5.15 -4.46 11.44
C ASN A 123 6.32 -3.48 11.68
N ASP A 124 7.52 -3.89 11.29
CA ASP A 124 8.74 -3.09 11.44
C ASP A 124 8.92 -2.01 10.37
N ALA A 125 8.00 -1.92 9.39
CA ALA A 125 8.04 -0.94 8.31
C ALA A 125 7.99 0.51 8.82
N LYS A 126 7.59 0.73 10.08
CA LYS A 126 7.57 2.06 10.69
C LYS A 126 8.91 2.77 10.55
N ALA A 127 10.03 2.08 10.79
CA ALA A 127 11.37 2.64 10.65
C ALA A 127 11.65 3.11 9.21
N PHE A 128 11.17 2.36 8.22
CA PHE A 128 11.25 2.74 6.82
C PHE A 128 10.50 4.05 6.55
N TYR A 129 9.28 4.18 7.06
CA TYR A 129 8.47 5.39 6.87
C TYR A 129 9.05 6.59 7.62
N GLU A 130 9.63 6.40 8.79
CA GLU A 130 10.24 7.48 9.56
C GLU A 130 11.36 8.16 8.79
N LYS A 131 12.07 7.45 7.92
CA LYS A 131 13.11 8.03 7.03
C LYS A 131 12.54 9.06 6.06
N TYR A 132 11.26 8.98 5.75
CA TYR A 132 10.56 9.92 4.89
C TYR A 132 9.84 11.04 5.67
N GLY A 133 10.08 11.13 6.98
CA GLY A 133 9.51 12.17 7.82
C GLY A 133 8.16 11.82 8.45
N PHE A 134 7.69 10.58 8.30
CA PHE A 134 6.45 10.15 8.94
C PHE A 134 6.67 9.96 10.44
N ARG A 135 5.70 10.39 11.23
CA ARG A 135 5.69 10.25 12.69
C ARG A 135 4.32 9.74 13.13
N THR A 136 4.29 8.98 14.21
CA THR A 136 3.03 8.45 14.74
C THR A 136 2.13 9.59 15.19
N VAL A 137 0.90 9.62 14.66
CA VAL A 137 -0.13 10.60 15.03
C VAL A 137 -1.07 10.01 16.08
N SER A 138 -1.48 8.74 15.89
CA SER A 138 -2.41 8.08 16.79
C SER A 138 -2.24 6.57 16.69
N GLN A 139 -2.89 5.85 17.59
CA GLN A 139 -2.97 4.40 17.58
C GLN A 139 -4.42 3.98 17.70
N ILE A 140 -4.80 2.92 16.99
CA ILE A 140 -6.13 2.32 17.10
C ILE A 140 -6.02 1.09 18.00
N LEU A 141 -6.82 1.07 19.05
CA LEU A 141 -6.92 -0.06 19.97
C LEU A 141 -8.26 -0.73 19.76
N ARG A 142 -8.28 -2.05 19.77
CA ARG A 142 -9.50 -2.83 19.56
C ARG A 142 -9.61 -3.94 20.61
N ALA A 143 -10.82 -4.13 21.13
CA ALA A 143 -11.17 -5.30 21.93
C ALA A 143 -12.31 -6.04 21.21
N ASP A 144 -12.14 -7.34 21.04
CA ASP A 144 -13.23 -8.21 20.56
C ASP A 144 -14.04 -8.66 21.79
N ILE A 145 -15.36 -8.56 21.69
CA ILE A 145 -16.25 -8.81 22.82
C ILE A 145 -17.14 -10.01 22.56
#